data_953839de20cde212d0fad1b12f07cab7
#
_entry.id   953839de20cde212d0fad1b12f07cab7
#
_cell.length_a   1.000
_cell.length_b   1.000
_cell.length_c   1.000
_cell.angle_alpha   90.00
_cell.angle_beta   90.00
_cell.angle_gamma   90.00
#
_symmetry.space_group_name_H-M   'P 1'
#
loop_
_entity.id
_entity.type
_entity.pdbx_description
1 polymer ?
#
loop_
_entity_poly.entity_id
_entity_poly.type
_entity_poly.pdbx_seq_one_letter_code
_entity_poly.pdbx_strand_id
1 'polypeptide(L)'
;MTTRKECEEEIKFGRRVYAHEPKGGSSRLFPSYGGMSSRAKAEKFARGTPEAMIKIGRASIKSLKHLTEAGRYISRNGKLECEDQDGCAISDTDTLDATMEDWMEKDRAEREKNPSRHRHSAAQRIIVSTPTGTDPEALKKAVREFAQTELRDRGFEYIWTIHLDTDNPHAHILVRSVAKDGHRFHYSRRELNALRERWCVVAEKYGIDLNATSRAVRGRTRRAKPIERVKQEQRGSQHIYERYRIEELVKVLKSGGEFTDYENEVMKKARATRVEIRQNAADYVKELRDSGNPDDIKLADLIAEKMNNLPPVESAQEERLRKARDKIRRKRQKRTAAEKARAEAAKEAIRRRKKAEQEGRKRFR
;
A
#
# COMPACT_ATOMS: atom_id res chain seq x y z
N MET A 1 12.40 -7.88 -25.34
CA MET A 1 13.29 -8.70 -24.48
C MET A 1 13.91 -7.74 -23.47
N THR A 2 13.46 -7.78 -22.23
CA THR A 2 14.02 -6.99 -21.14
C THR A 2 15.38 -7.58 -20.82
N THR A 3 16.45 -6.82 -20.95
CA THR A 3 17.81 -7.31 -20.76
C THR A 3 18.09 -7.59 -19.27
N ARG A 4 19.06 -8.46 -19.00
CA ARG A 4 19.55 -8.78 -17.65
C ARG A 4 19.91 -7.51 -16.84
N LYS A 5 20.37 -6.44 -17.51
CA LYS A 5 20.64 -5.12 -16.90
C LYS A 5 19.38 -4.41 -16.37
N GLU A 6 18.26 -4.48 -17.08
CA GLU A 6 17.00 -3.86 -16.63
C GLU A 6 16.41 -4.59 -15.42
N CYS A 7 16.57 -5.93 -15.36
CA CYS A 7 16.26 -6.70 -14.15
C CYS A 7 17.18 -6.35 -12.97
N GLU A 8 18.47 -6.11 -13.22
CA GLU A 8 19.43 -5.72 -12.18
C GLU A 8 19.18 -4.29 -11.69
N GLU A 9 18.70 -3.37 -12.52
CA GLU A 9 18.29 -2.03 -12.10
C GLU A 9 16.99 -2.05 -11.27
N GLU A 10 16.01 -2.89 -11.61
CA GLU A 10 14.84 -3.12 -10.76
C GLU A 10 15.23 -3.72 -9.39
N ILE A 11 16.21 -4.61 -9.37
CA ILE A 11 16.77 -5.19 -8.14
C ILE A 11 17.53 -4.13 -7.31
N LYS A 12 18.32 -3.25 -7.95
CA LYS A 12 19.01 -2.13 -7.26
C LYS A 12 18.01 -1.13 -6.64
N PHE A 13 16.87 -0.91 -7.26
CA PHE A 13 15.80 -0.07 -6.70
C PHE A 13 15.14 -0.70 -5.47
N GLY A 14 15.12 -2.03 -5.35
CA GLY A 14 14.69 -2.76 -4.15
C GLY A 14 15.64 -2.58 -2.95
N ARG A 15 16.93 -2.36 -3.21
CA ARG A 15 17.97 -2.24 -2.15
C ARG A 15 17.85 -0.98 -1.28
N ARG A 16 17.21 0.09 -1.75
CA ARG A 16 17.09 1.36 -0.98
C ARG A 16 15.95 1.39 0.04
N VAL A 17 15.14 0.34 0.13
CA VAL A 17 13.91 0.37 0.93
C VAL A 17 14.12 0.06 2.42
N TYR A 18 15.28 -0.49 2.84
CA TYR A 18 15.47 -1.03 4.20
C TYR A 18 16.71 -0.53 4.96
N ALA A 19 17.34 0.56 4.56
CA ALA A 19 18.49 1.12 5.27
C ALA A 19 18.11 2.34 6.12
N HIS A 20 18.37 2.23 7.42
CA HIS A 20 18.32 3.23 8.49
C HIS A 20 16.96 3.62 9.04
N GLU A 21 16.57 2.89 10.10
CA GLU A 21 15.73 3.43 11.16
C GLU A 21 16.62 4.19 12.17
N PRO A 22 16.09 5.25 12.83
CA PRO A 22 16.87 6.02 13.79
C PRO A 22 17.30 5.15 14.98
N LYS A 23 18.58 5.21 15.33
CA LYS A 23 19.12 4.60 16.53
C LYS A 23 18.74 5.46 17.75
N GLY A 24 17.92 4.93 18.64
CA GLY A 24 17.68 5.52 19.98
C GLY A 24 16.20 5.67 20.36
N GLY A 25 15.87 5.23 21.58
CA GLY A 25 14.61 5.48 22.28
C GLY A 25 13.53 4.41 22.15
N SER A 26 12.62 4.42 23.08
CA SER A 26 11.48 3.52 23.33
C SER A 26 10.47 3.35 22.18
N SER A 27 10.75 3.81 20.97
CA SER A 27 9.83 3.79 19.85
C SER A 27 10.40 3.31 18.52
N ARG A 28 11.30 2.32 18.57
CA ARG A 28 11.85 1.71 17.36
C ARG A 28 10.75 1.11 16.46
N LEU A 29 9.65 0.65 17.07
CA LEU A 29 8.52 0.07 16.34
C LEU A 29 7.66 1.12 15.63
N PHE A 30 7.42 2.26 16.28
CA PHE A 30 6.60 3.36 15.79
C PHE A 30 7.36 4.70 15.79
N PRO A 31 8.41 4.85 14.99
CA PRO A 31 9.25 6.05 15.01
C PRO A 31 8.45 7.29 14.62
N SER A 32 8.65 8.40 15.33
CA SER A 32 8.10 9.71 15.02
C SER A 32 9.03 10.48 14.08
N TYR A 33 8.47 11.11 13.08
CA TYR A 33 9.20 11.89 12.07
C TYR A 33 8.80 13.39 12.05
N GLY A 34 7.92 13.83 12.97
CA GLY A 34 7.57 15.23 13.13
C GLY A 34 6.10 15.60 12.97
N GLY A 35 5.21 14.64 13.13
CA GLY A 35 3.77 14.90 13.08
C GLY A 35 3.00 14.15 14.15
N MET A 36 3.31 12.87 14.34
CA MET A 36 2.61 12.00 15.28
C MET A 36 3.57 11.45 16.33
N SER A 37 3.11 11.35 17.59
CA SER A 37 3.87 10.65 18.62
C SER A 37 3.89 9.14 18.37
N SER A 38 4.93 8.45 18.88
CA SER A 38 5.03 7.00 18.81
C SER A 38 3.84 6.31 19.45
N ARG A 39 3.36 6.84 20.59
CA ARG A 39 2.18 6.32 21.28
C ARG A 39 0.90 6.45 20.45
N ALA A 40 0.64 7.62 19.88
CA ALA A 40 -0.54 7.82 19.02
C ALA A 40 -0.54 6.85 17.83
N LYS A 41 0.61 6.60 17.22
CA LYS A 41 0.74 5.60 16.14
C LYS A 41 0.46 4.18 16.63
N ALA A 42 0.97 3.82 17.82
CA ALA A 42 0.75 2.52 18.42
C ALA A 42 -0.74 2.27 18.71
N GLU A 43 -1.42 3.26 19.31
CA GLU A 43 -2.84 3.21 19.59
C GLU A 43 -3.69 3.09 18.31
N LYS A 44 -3.40 3.92 17.32
CA LYS A 44 -4.05 3.85 16.00
C LYS A 44 -3.76 2.52 15.29
N PHE A 45 -2.54 1.99 15.39
CA PHE A 45 -2.19 0.67 14.88
C PHE A 45 -2.97 -0.43 15.60
N ALA A 46 -3.04 -0.39 16.93
CA ALA A 46 -3.77 -1.36 17.74
C ALA A 46 -5.27 -1.37 17.40
N ARG A 47 -5.89 -0.20 17.17
CA ARG A 47 -7.30 -0.10 16.73
C ARG A 47 -7.52 -0.53 15.27
N GLY A 48 -6.47 -0.61 14.46
CA GLY A 48 -6.59 -0.92 13.03
C GLY A 48 -6.99 0.28 12.18
N THR A 49 -6.72 1.48 12.64
CA THR A 49 -6.94 2.72 11.90
C THR A 49 -6.33 2.64 10.50
N PRO A 50 -7.05 3.08 9.46
CA PRO A 50 -6.56 3.10 8.09
C PRO A 50 -5.26 3.90 7.94
N GLU A 51 -4.44 3.51 6.98
CA GLU A 51 -3.14 4.13 6.76
C GLU A 51 -3.21 5.27 5.75
N ALA A 52 -2.58 6.38 6.11
CA ALA A 52 -2.37 7.49 5.20
C ALA A 52 -1.62 7.05 3.94
N MET A 53 -2.14 7.39 2.77
CA MET A 53 -1.50 7.11 1.50
C MET A 53 -1.15 8.40 0.78
N ILE A 54 0.15 8.67 0.67
CA ILE A 54 0.69 9.73 -0.17
C ILE A 54 1.60 9.07 -1.21
N LYS A 55 1.39 9.39 -2.48
CA LYS A 55 2.26 8.98 -3.60
C LYS A 55 2.76 10.22 -4.30
N ILE A 56 4.06 10.28 -4.54
CA ILE A 56 4.68 11.25 -5.43
C ILE A 56 4.96 10.54 -6.75
N GLY A 57 4.38 11.07 -7.83
CA GLY A 57 4.51 10.50 -9.16
C GLY A 57 5.95 10.63 -9.68
N ARG A 58 6.42 9.58 -10.35
CA ARG A 58 7.76 9.57 -10.98
C ARG A 58 7.76 10.06 -12.42
N ALA A 59 6.60 10.48 -12.94
CA ALA A 59 6.53 10.94 -14.32
C ALA A 59 7.44 12.15 -14.55
N SER A 60 8.29 12.06 -15.56
CA SER A 60 9.16 13.16 -15.97
C SER A 60 8.39 14.08 -16.91
N ILE A 61 7.86 15.16 -16.39
CA ILE A 61 7.19 16.21 -17.15
C ILE A 61 8.26 17.18 -17.65
N LYS A 62 8.57 17.13 -18.95
CA LYS A 62 9.68 17.90 -19.54
C LYS A 62 9.24 18.80 -20.69
N SER A 63 7.98 18.75 -21.10
CA SER A 63 7.44 19.54 -22.19
C SER A 63 6.08 20.11 -21.81
N LEU A 64 5.69 21.19 -22.48
CA LEU A 64 4.36 21.78 -22.33
C LEU A 64 3.26 20.75 -22.56
N LYS A 65 3.37 19.95 -23.63
CA LYS A 65 2.43 18.88 -23.92
C LYS A 65 2.21 17.95 -22.73
N HIS A 66 3.28 17.44 -22.11
CA HIS A 66 3.17 16.55 -20.96
C HIS A 66 2.60 17.25 -19.72
N LEU A 67 2.88 18.54 -19.56
CA LEU A 67 2.37 19.33 -18.45
C LEU A 67 0.88 19.59 -18.61
N THR A 68 0.44 20.00 -19.81
CA THR A 68 -0.97 20.18 -20.17
C THR A 68 -1.76 18.86 -20.05
N GLU A 69 -1.21 17.75 -20.55
CA GLU A 69 -1.82 16.43 -20.38
C GLU A 69 -1.98 16.04 -18.89
N ALA A 70 -0.99 16.41 -18.05
CA ALA A 70 -1.09 16.18 -16.62
C ALA A 70 -2.17 17.04 -15.95
N GLY A 71 -2.28 18.31 -16.31
CA GLY A 71 -3.35 19.22 -15.86
C GLY A 71 -4.74 18.73 -16.30
N ARG A 72 -4.88 18.40 -17.57
CA ARG A 72 -6.14 17.85 -18.13
C ARG A 72 -6.54 16.50 -17.51
N TYR A 73 -5.54 15.67 -17.17
CA TYR A 73 -5.81 14.40 -16.47
C TYR A 73 -6.43 14.63 -15.09
N ILE A 74 -5.86 15.54 -14.28
CA ILE A 74 -6.39 15.79 -12.93
C ILE A 74 -7.75 16.50 -12.97
N SER A 75 -7.97 17.46 -13.91
CA SER A 75 -9.25 18.14 -14.09
C SER A 75 -10.31 17.31 -14.83
N ARG A 76 -10.01 16.08 -15.25
CA ARG A 76 -10.88 15.26 -16.10
C ARG A 76 -11.27 15.98 -17.39
N ASN A 77 -10.30 16.62 -18.05
CA ASN A 77 -10.50 17.48 -19.22
C ASN A 77 -11.49 18.64 -18.94
N GLY A 78 -11.29 19.35 -17.82
CA GLY A 78 -12.11 20.48 -17.43
C GLY A 78 -13.47 20.15 -16.80
N LYS A 79 -13.77 18.86 -16.58
CA LYS A 79 -15.02 18.44 -15.91
C LYS A 79 -15.00 18.61 -14.40
N LEU A 80 -13.82 18.70 -13.81
CA LEU A 80 -13.61 18.94 -12.40
C LEU A 80 -12.88 20.27 -12.24
N GLU A 81 -13.45 21.13 -11.42
CA GLU A 81 -12.80 22.37 -10.99
C GLU A 81 -11.53 22.05 -10.23
N CYS A 82 -10.45 22.72 -10.57
CA CYS A 82 -9.22 22.73 -9.81
C CYS A 82 -9.15 24.02 -8.98
N GLU A 83 -8.36 23.96 -7.91
CA GLU A 83 -8.03 25.12 -7.08
C GLU A 83 -6.51 25.32 -7.09
N ASP A 84 -6.07 26.56 -7.22
CA ASP A 84 -4.65 26.91 -7.18
C ASP A 84 -4.16 27.20 -5.75
N GLN A 85 -2.87 27.59 -5.62
CA GLN A 85 -2.23 27.89 -4.34
C GLN A 85 -2.82 29.12 -3.64
N ASP A 86 -3.52 29.97 -4.35
CA ASP A 86 -4.14 31.20 -3.82
C ASP A 86 -5.64 31.02 -3.52
N GLY A 87 -6.16 29.81 -3.78
CA GLY A 87 -7.57 29.46 -3.58
C GLY A 87 -8.46 29.86 -4.75
N CYS A 88 -7.87 30.26 -5.88
CA CYS A 88 -8.62 30.62 -7.08
C CYS A 88 -9.09 29.34 -7.81
N ALA A 89 -10.34 29.35 -8.22
CA ALA A 89 -10.93 28.25 -8.99
C ALA A 89 -10.48 28.30 -10.45
N ILE A 90 -10.10 27.15 -10.99
CA ILE A 90 -9.79 26.93 -12.40
C ILE A 90 -10.86 25.95 -12.93
N SER A 91 -11.88 26.48 -13.59
CA SER A 91 -13.07 25.74 -13.99
C SER A 91 -13.12 25.40 -15.47
N ASP A 92 -12.21 25.96 -16.28
CA ASP A 92 -12.17 25.77 -17.73
C ASP A 92 -10.76 25.32 -18.20
N THR A 93 -10.74 24.78 -19.42
CA THR A 93 -9.50 24.26 -20.03
C THR A 93 -8.55 25.35 -20.47
N ASP A 94 -9.05 26.52 -20.84
CA ASP A 94 -8.23 27.60 -21.38
C ASP A 94 -7.42 28.24 -20.26
N THR A 95 -8.04 28.52 -19.13
CA THR A 95 -7.35 28.99 -17.90
C THR A 95 -6.36 27.96 -17.39
N LEU A 96 -6.72 26.66 -17.46
CA LEU A 96 -5.81 25.58 -17.09
C LEU A 96 -4.58 25.53 -18.00
N ASP A 97 -4.79 25.59 -19.33
CA ASP A 97 -3.70 25.54 -20.31
C ASP A 97 -2.80 26.77 -20.18
N ALA A 98 -3.38 27.97 -19.98
CA ALA A 98 -2.61 29.19 -19.71
C ALA A 98 -1.73 29.07 -18.45
N THR A 99 -2.26 28.43 -17.39
CA THR A 99 -1.47 28.14 -16.17
C THR A 99 -0.30 27.19 -16.48
N MET A 100 -0.52 26.18 -17.31
CA MET A 100 0.53 25.24 -17.70
C MET A 100 1.58 25.89 -18.60
N GLU A 101 1.20 26.82 -19.46
CA GLU A 101 2.11 27.62 -20.27
C GLU A 101 2.99 28.52 -19.40
N ASP A 102 2.41 29.26 -18.46
CA ASP A 102 3.16 30.08 -17.50
C ASP A 102 4.16 29.25 -16.69
N TRP A 103 3.75 28.09 -16.19
CA TRP A 103 4.67 27.21 -15.47
C TRP A 103 5.82 26.70 -16.35
N MET A 104 5.53 26.42 -17.62
CA MET A 104 6.55 25.94 -18.54
C MET A 104 7.52 27.04 -18.94
N GLU A 105 7.06 28.28 -19.07
CA GLU A 105 7.91 29.44 -19.30
C GLU A 105 8.83 29.71 -18.11
N LYS A 106 8.28 29.70 -16.90
CA LYS A 106 9.06 29.81 -15.66
C LYS A 106 10.11 28.69 -15.54
N ASP A 107 9.76 27.43 -15.89
CA ASP A 107 10.70 26.30 -15.86
C ASP A 107 11.81 26.48 -16.92
N ARG A 108 11.50 27.04 -18.10
CA ARG A 108 12.49 27.33 -19.13
C ARG A 108 13.48 28.41 -18.66
N ALA A 109 12.98 29.51 -18.09
CA ALA A 109 13.81 30.56 -17.52
C ALA A 109 14.73 30.04 -16.40
N GLU A 110 14.23 29.14 -15.54
CA GLU A 110 15.05 28.52 -14.50
C GLU A 110 16.13 27.57 -15.07
N ARG A 111 15.87 26.90 -16.17
CA ARG A 111 16.85 26.03 -16.86
C ARG A 111 17.94 26.83 -17.53
N GLU A 112 17.62 28.00 -18.11
CA GLU A 112 18.59 28.90 -18.69
C GLU A 112 19.56 29.42 -17.63
N LYS A 113 19.06 29.77 -16.44
CA LYS A 113 19.91 30.18 -15.31
C LYS A 113 20.78 29.04 -14.77
N ASN A 114 20.33 27.81 -14.88
CA ASN A 114 21.01 26.64 -14.35
C ASN A 114 20.88 25.42 -15.29
N PRO A 115 21.82 25.29 -16.27
CA PRO A 115 21.79 24.21 -17.26
C PRO A 115 21.79 22.79 -16.69
N SER A 116 22.30 22.59 -15.47
CA SER A 116 22.27 21.28 -14.82
C SER A 116 20.83 20.78 -14.54
N ARG A 117 19.84 21.67 -14.59
CA ARG A 117 18.41 21.37 -14.35
C ARG A 117 17.67 20.76 -15.56
N HIS A 118 18.28 20.69 -16.73
CA HIS A 118 17.63 20.15 -17.95
C HIS A 118 17.10 18.72 -17.81
N ARG A 119 17.66 17.93 -16.88
CA ARG A 119 17.24 16.54 -16.64
C ARG A 119 16.03 16.40 -15.70
N HIS A 120 15.55 17.49 -15.10
CA HIS A 120 14.53 17.45 -14.09
C HIS A 120 13.11 17.67 -14.64
N SER A 121 12.12 17.17 -13.93
CA SER A 121 10.70 17.39 -14.24
C SER A 121 10.30 18.83 -13.95
N ALA A 122 9.52 19.46 -14.81
CA ALA A 122 8.94 20.80 -14.58
C ALA A 122 7.91 20.81 -13.46
N ALA A 123 7.17 19.71 -13.32
CA ALA A 123 6.17 19.53 -12.27
C ALA A 123 6.19 18.11 -11.72
N GLN A 124 5.63 17.93 -10.54
CA GLN A 124 5.43 16.65 -9.87
C GLN A 124 3.96 16.41 -9.56
N ARG A 125 3.54 15.16 -9.56
CA ARG A 125 2.18 14.79 -9.16
C ARG A 125 2.22 14.17 -7.78
N ILE A 126 1.37 14.68 -6.88
CA ILE A 126 1.12 14.10 -5.57
C ILE A 126 -0.30 13.54 -5.57
N ILE A 127 -0.49 12.36 -5.02
CA ILE A 127 -1.79 11.77 -4.77
C ILE A 127 -1.91 11.56 -3.27
N VAL A 128 -2.97 12.11 -2.70
CA VAL A 128 -3.33 11.95 -1.30
C VAL A 128 -4.66 11.21 -1.26
N SER A 129 -4.70 10.03 -0.67
CA SER A 129 -5.89 9.18 -0.67
C SER A 129 -6.36 8.89 0.74
N THR A 130 -7.68 8.81 0.88
CA THR A 130 -8.40 8.48 2.11
C THR A 130 -9.18 7.17 1.98
N PRO A 131 -9.65 6.58 3.08
CA PRO A 131 -10.47 5.38 3.06
C PRO A 131 -11.81 5.60 2.35
N THR A 132 -12.40 4.49 1.89
CA THR A 132 -13.77 4.46 1.39
C THR A 132 -14.74 5.03 2.43
N GLY A 133 -15.70 5.85 1.97
CA GLY A 133 -16.70 6.48 2.84
C GLY A 133 -16.24 7.78 3.52
N THR A 134 -15.04 8.27 3.21
CA THR A 134 -14.62 9.60 3.66
C THR A 134 -15.53 10.68 3.06
N ASP A 135 -16.01 11.60 3.89
CA ASP A 135 -16.80 12.75 3.44
C ASP A 135 -15.98 13.63 2.47
N PRO A 136 -16.49 13.89 1.26
CA PRO A 136 -15.80 14.71 0.26
C PRO A 136 -15.48 16.13 0.74
N GLU A 137 -16.34 16.75 1.50
CA GLU A 137 -16.11 18.12 2.00
C GLU A 137 -15.04 18.14 3.09
N ALA A 138 -15.02 17.15 3.97
CA ALA A 138 -13.94 16.98 4.93
C ALA A 138 -12.59 16.75 4.21
N LEU A 139 -12.57 15.90 3.17
CA LEU A 139 -11.38 15.69 2.35
C LEU A 139 -10.92 16.98 1.67
N LYS A 140 -11.84 17.75 1.08
CA LYS A 140 -11.52 19.01 0.41
C LYS A 140 -10.88 20.01 1.35
N LYS A 141 -11.44 20.19 2.56
CA LYS A 141 -10.88 21.06 3.60
C LYS A 141 -9.51 20.60 4.07
N ALA A 142 -9.35 19.31 4.33
CA ALA A 142 -8.09 18.71 4.76
C ALA A 142 -6.98 18.86 3.70
N VAL A 143 -7.30 18.61 2.42
CA VAL A 143 -6.33 18.75 1.32
C VAL A 143 -5.92 20.20 1.12
N ARG A 144 -6.86 21.16 1.21
CA ARG A 144 -6.56 22.59 1.11
C ARG A 144 -5.57 23.01 2.20
N GLU A 145 -5.84 22.72 3.46
CA GLU A 145 -4.93 23.04 4.56
C GLU A 145 -3.57 22.35 4.39
N PHE A 146 -3.57 21.08 4.03
CA PHE A 146 -2.35 20.33 3.80
C PHE A 146 -1.50 20.90 2.66
N ALA A 147 -2.12 21.26 1.52
CA ALA A 147 -1.42 21.85 0.39
C ALA A 147 -0.91 23.26 0.71
N GLN A 148 -1.66 24.06 1.44
CA GLN A 148 -1.20 25.36 1.91
C GLN A 148 0.05 25.22 2.80
N THR A 149 0.00 24.40 3.82
CA THR A 149 1.11 24.22 4.77
C THR A 149 2.35 23.59 4.14
N GLU A 150 2.16 22.55 3.31
CA GLU A 150 3.28 21.77 2.78
C GLU A 150 3.86 22.32 1.47
N LEU A 151 3.11 23.11 0.73
CA LEU A 151 3.49 23.60 -0.59
C LEU A 151 3.52 25.13 -0.66
N ARG A 152 2.38 25.81 -0.40
CA ARG A 152 2.29 27.28 -0.52
C ARG A 152 3.27 27.99 0.41
N ASP A 153 3.30 27.63 1.70
CA ASP A 153 4.16 28.25 2.71
C ASP A 153 5.66 28.01 2.42
N ARG A 154 5.94 27.05 1.56
CA ARG A 154 7.27 26.75 1.03
C ARG A 154 7.51 27.37 -0.35
N GLY A 155 6.62 28.23 -0.82
CA GLY A 155 6.76 28.97 -2.09
C GLY A 155 6.49 28.18 -3.36
N PHE A 156 5.88 26.98 -3.28
CA PHE A 156 5.52 26.22 -4.45
C PHE A 156 4.19 26.67 -5.03
N GLU A 157 4.12 26.76 -6.34
CA GLU A 157 2.88 26.90 -7.10
C GLU A 157 2.31 25.51 -7.36
N TYR A 158 1.00 25.34 -7.21
CA TYR A 158 0.31 24.08 -7.42
C TYR A 158 -1.14 24.30 -7.85
N ILE A 159 -1.72 23.27 -8.44
CA ILE A 159 -3.17 23.14 -8.62
C ILE A 159 -3.60 21.78 -8.06
N TRP A 160 -4.82 21.69 -7.56
CA TRP A 160 -5.34 20.44 -7.03
C TRP A 160 -6.83 20.29 -7.26
N THR A 161 -7.30 19.04 -7.25
CA THR A 161 -8.72 18.68 -7.26
C THR A 161 -8.92 17.33 -6.60
N ILE A 162 -10.17 17.00 -6.24
CA ILE A 162 -10.54 15.69 -5.68
C ILE A 162 -11.22 14.81 -6.72
N HIS A 163 -10.92 13.50 -6.65
CA HIS A 163 -11.54 12.47 -7.46
C HIS A 163 -12.38 11.56 -6.57
N LEU A 164 -13.65 11.41 -6.91
CA LEU A 164 -14.64 10.60 -6.20
C LEU A 164 -15.12 9.41 -7.03
N ASP A 165 -14.55 9.21 -8.22
CA ASP A 165 -14.91 8.17 -9.18
C ASP A 165 -14.27 6.80 -8.90
N THR A 166 -13.70 6.62 -7.72
CA THR A 166 -13.10 5.36 -7.25
C THR A 166 -13.54 5.08 -5.82
N ASP A 167 -13.41 3.82 -5.38
CA ASP A 167 -13.78 3.40 -4.02
C ASP A 167 -13.11 4.23 -2.92
N ASN A 168 -11.90 4.72 -3.17
CA ASN A 168 -11.14 5.54 -2.22
C ASN A 168 -11.10 6.99 -2.72
N PRO A 169 -11.79 7.93 -2.07
CA PRO A 169 -11.68 9.35 -2.37
C PRO A 169 -10.22 9.80 -2.29
N HIS A 170 -9.78 10.61 -3.26
CA HIS A 170 -8.38 11.04 -3.31
C HIS A 170 -8.22 12.39 -3.99
N ALA A 171 -7.21 13.12 -3.57
CA ALA A 171 -6.80 14.36 -4.23
C ALA A 171 -5.62 14.12 -5.15
N HIS A 172 -5.66 14.76 -6.31
CA HIS A 172 -4.52 14.96 -7.19
C HIS A 172 -4.01 16.39 -7.01
N ILE A 173 -2.72 16.52 -6.73
CA ILE A 173 -2.04 17.80 -6.65
C ILE A 173 -0.94 17.77 -7.70
N LEU A 174 -0.95 18.73 -8.61
CA LEU A 174 0.14 19.00 -9.54
C LEU A 174 0.91 20.19 -9.01
N VAL A 175 2.19 20.02 -8.72
CA VAL A 175 3.05 21.03 -8.10
C VAL A 175 4.21 21.36 -9.02
N ARG A 176 4.49 22.65 -9.25
CA ARG A 176 5.66 23.10 -9.98
C ARG A 176 6.95 22.70 -9.23
N SER A 177 7.92 22.14 -9.93
CA SER A 177 9.09 21.52 -9.28
C SER A 177 10.09 22.51 -8.68
N VAL A 178 9.93 23.80 -8.91
CA VAL A 178 10.82 24.87 -8.41
C VAL A 178 9.95 25.90 -7.68
N ALA A 179 10.27 26.18 -6.43
CA ALA A 179 9.63 27.21 -5.63
C ALA A 179 10.07 28.63 -6.05
N LYS A 180 9.39 29.64 -5.54
CA LYS A 180 9.68 31.07 -5.84
C LYS A 180 11.12 31.48 -5.49
N ASP A 181 11.72 30.90 -4.46
CA ASP A 181 13.11 31.11 -4.04
C ASP A 181 14.14 30.26 -4.78
N GLY A 182 13.72 29.44 -5.74
CA GLY A 182 14.54 28.58 -6.55
C GLY A 182 14.88 27.22 -5.94
N HIS A 183 14.44 26.89 -4.71
CA HIS A 183 14.63 25.55 -4.19
C HIS A 183 13.71 24.54 -4.89
N ARG A 184 14.08 23.25 -4.83
CA ARG A 184 13.42 22.22 -5.61
C ARG A 184 12.49 21.37 -4.75
N PHE A 185 11.37 20.98 -5.35
CA PHE A 185 10.50 19.98 -4.81
C PHE A 185 11.22 18.62 -4.75
N HIS A 186 11.62 18.26 -3.55
CA HIS A 186 12.28 16.99 -3.27
C HIS A 186 11.95 16.55 -1.86
N TYR A 187 11.64 15.27 -1.70
CA TYR A 187 11.48 14.64 -0.41
C TYR A 187 12.40 13.43 -0.29
N SER A 188 13.27 13.46 0.70
CA SER A 188 13.98 12.27 1.18
C SER A 188 12.95 11.27 1.76
N ARG A 189 13.39 10.06 1.99
CA ARG A 189 12.54 9.04 2.61
C ARG A 189 12.03 9.45 4.00
N ARG A 190 12.89 10.09 4.80
CA ARG A 190 12.52 10.59 6.12
C ARG A 190 11.47 11.67 6.02
N GLU A 191 11.63 12.61 5.12
CA GLU A 191 10.67 13.68 4.87
C GLU A 191 9.33 13.15 4.33
N LEU A 192 9.33 12.12 3.49
CA LEU A 192 8.10 11.45 3.06
C LEU A 192 7.34 10.79 4.21
N ASN A 193 8.05 10.24 5.19
CA ASN A 193 7.40 9.71 6.39
C ASN A 193 6.83 10.85 7.24
N ALA A 194 7.59 11.94 7.43
CA ALA A 194 7.11 13.14 8.12
C ALA A 194 5.89 13.74 7.42
N LEU A 195 5.91 13.83 6.09
CA LEU A 195 4.78 14.32 5.28
C LEU A 195 3.51 13.49 5.51
N ARG A 196 3.65 12.15 5.59
CA ARG A 196 2.51 11.27 5.88
C ARG A 196 1.96 11.48 7.29
N GLU A 197 2.82 11.72 8.27
CA GLU A 197 2.39 12.04 9.65
C GLU A 197 1.65 13.37 9.69
N ARG A 198 2.19 14.42 9.05
CA ARG A 198 1.53 15.73 8.99
C ARG A 198 0.18 15.65 8.27
N TRP A 199 0.09 14.84 7.20
CA TRP A 199 -1.19 14.54 6.58
C TRP A 199 -2.19 13.91 7.57
N CYS A 200 -1.77 12.95 8.40
CA CYS A 200 -2.63 12.37 9.42
C CYS A 200 -3.12 13.42 10.41
N VAL A 201 -2.25 14.32 10.85
CA VAL A 201 -2.60 15.39 11.81
C VAL A 201 -3.59 16.37 11.19
N VAL A 202 -3.38 16.80 9.95
CA VAL A 202 -4.30 17.70 9.27
C VAL A 202 -5.64 17.00 9.00
N ALA A 203 -5.64 15.77 8.52
CA ALA A 203 -6.84 15.01 8.24
C ALA A 203 -7.71 14.79 9.48
N GLU A 204 -7.08 14.57 10.65
CA GLU A 204 -7.78 14.38 11.93
C GLU A 204 -8.58 15.60 12.37
N LYS A 205 -8.13 16.82 12.05
CA LYS A 205 -8.87 18.07 12.34
C LYS A 205 -10.24 18.09 11.63
N TYR A 206 -10.36 17.38 10.53
CA TYR A 206 -11.57 17.28 9.72
C TYR A 206 -12.28 15.92 9.88
N GLY A 207 -11.98 15.20 10.98
CA GLY A 207 -12.65 13.92 11.30
C GLY A 207 -12.17 12.72 10.47
N ILE A 208 -11.08 12.84 9.72
CA ILE A 208 -10.51 11.73 8.93
C ILE A 208 -9.40 11.08 9.75
N ASP A 209 -9.71 9.99 10.44
CA ASP A 209 -8.75 9.25 11.28
C ASP A 209 -7.83 8.38 10.42
N LEU A 210 -6.53 8.71 10.43
CA LEU A 210 -5.49 8.02 9.67
C LEU A 210 -4.28 7.72 10.54
N ASN A 211 -3.53 6.68 10.14
CA ASN A 211 -2.26 6.33 10.76
C ASN A 211 -1.10 6.41 9.74
N ALA A 212 0.13 6.56 10.24
CA ALA A 212 1.35 6.64 9.41
C ALA A 212 2.39 5.59 9.84
N THR A 213 2.00 4.33 9.97
CA THR A 213 2.93 3.26 10.32
C THR A 213 3.70 2.75 9.09
N SER A 214 4.88 2.13 9.32
CA SER A 214 5.66 1.57 8.23
C SER A 214 4.98 0.32 7.65
N ARG A 215 5.18 0.09 6.36
CA ARG A 215 4.66 -1.13 5.69
C ARG A 215 5.18 -2.42 6.32
N ALA A 216 6.43 -2.39 6.82
CA ALA A 216 7.09 -3.53 7.43
C ALA A 216 6.41 -3.92 8.76
N VAL A 217 6.08 -2.94 9.61
CA VAL A 217 5.33 -3.15 10.87
C VAL A 217 3.96 -3.77 10.59
N ARG A 218 3.28 -3.33 9.52
CA ARG A 218 1.99 -3.89 9.08
C ARG A 218 2.10 -5.24 8.37
N GLY A 219 3.27 -5.81 8.27
CA GLY A 219 3.49 -7.08 7.60
C GLY A 219 3.43 -7.03 6.06
N ARG A 220 3.40 -5.85 5.47
CA ARG A 220 3.34 -5.69 4.01
C ARG A 220 4.75 -5.67 3.43
N THR A 221 5.26 -6.83 3.05
CA THR A 221 6.61 -7.02 2.50
C THR A 221 6.70 -6.78 0.99
N ARG A 222 5.59 -6.88 0.26
CA ARG A 222 5.53 -6.75 -1.20
C ARG A 222 4.93 -5.43 -1.65
N ARG A 223 5.39 -4.92 -2.80
CA ARG A 223 4.74 -3.78 -3.47
C ARG A 223 3.37 -4.19 -4.01
N ALA A 224 2.45 -3.23 -4.06
CA ALA A 224 1.22 -3.41 -4.81
C ALA A 224 1.54 -3.59 -6.30
N LYS A 225 0.73 -4.40 -7.02
CA LYS A 225 0.85 -4.52 -8.47
C LYS A 225 0.63 -3.17 -9.14
N PRO A 226 1.36 -2.83 -10.22
CA PRO A 226 1.04 -1.67 -11.05
C PRO A 226 -0.41 -1.73 -11.53
N ILE A 227 -1.06 -0.56 -11.64
CA ILE A 227 -2.47 -0.49 -12.01
C ILE A 227 -2.75 -1.07 -13.41
N GLU A 228 -1.82 -0.86 -14.35
CA GLU A 228 -1.89 -1.43 -15.71
C GLU A 228 -1.96 -2.95 -15.64
N ARG A 229 -1.17 -3.56 -14.77
CA ARG A 229 -1.17 -5.02 -14.58
C ARG A 229 -2.47 -5.52 -13.96
N VAL A 230 -3.01 -4.78 -13.00
CA VAL A 230 -4.32 -5.10 -12.42
C VAL A 230 -5.41 -5.03 -13.47
N LYS A 231 -5.43 -3.96 -14.29
CA LYS A 231 -6.37 -3.81 -15.41
C LYS A 231 -6.22 -4.90 -16.48
N GLN A 232 -4.98 -5.33 -16.80
CA GLN A 232 -4.75 -6.43 -17.73
C GLN A 232 -5.30 -7.75 -17.18
N GLU A 233 -5.05 -8.06 -15.91
CA GLU A 233 -5.60 -9.25 -15.24
C GLU A 233 -7.13 -9.23 -15.22
N GLN A 234 -7.75 -8.08 -14.94
CA GLN A 234 -9.22 -7.92 -15.00
C GLN A 234 -9.81 -8.15 -16.39
N ARG A 235 -9.08 -7.79 -17.46
CA ARG A 235 -9.47 -8.05 -18.86
C ARG A 235 -9.20 -9.49 -19.31
N GLY A 236 -8.73 -10.38 -18.39
CA GLY A 236 -8.42 -11.78 -18.73
C GLY A 236 -7.14 -11.97 -19.53
N SER A 237 -6.37 -10.91 -19.76
CA SER A 237 -5.09 -11.00 -20.46
C SER A 237 -4.00 -11.50 -19.50
N GLN A 238 -3.44 -12.67 -19.77
CA GLN A 238 -2.30 -13.19 -19.01
C GLN A 238 -0.99 -12.71 -19.62
N HIS A 239 -0.17 -12.03 -18.83
CA HIS A 239 1.16 -11.66 -19.24
C HIS A 239 2.03 -12.93 -19.41
N ILE A 240 2.92 -12.95 -20.41
CA ILE A 240 3.75 -14.11 -20.73
C ILE A 240 4.54 -14.63 -19.50
N TYR A 241 5.02 -13.74 -18.64
CA TYR A 241 5.68 -14.10 -17.38
C TYR A 241 4.79 -14.87 -16.40
N GLU A 242 3.48 -14.66 -16.44
CA GLU A 242 2.55 -15.39 -15.57
C GLU A 242 2.43 -16.85 -16.01
N ARG A 243 2.47 -17.11 -17.32
CA ARG A 243 2.48 -18.50 -17.86
C ARG A 243 3.71 -19.25 -17.38
N TYR A 244 4.91 -18.69 -17.53
CA TYR A 244 6.15 -19.31 -17.03
C TYR A 244 6.10 -19.58 -15.53
N ARG A 245 5.61 -18.62 -14.74
CA ARG A 245 5.47 -18.79 -13.29
C ARG A 245 4.46 -19.86 -12.91
N ILE A 246 3.40 -20.04 -13.67
CA ILE A 246 2.42 -21.11 -13.46
C ILE A 246 3.04 -22.46 -13.80
N GLU A 247 3.77 -22.56 -14.93
CA GLU A 247 4.45 -23.79 -15.33
C GLU A 247 5.50 -24.23 -14.28
N GLU A 248 6.28 -23.30 -13.78
CA GLU A 248 7.24 -23.52 -12.69
C GLU A 248 6.53 -24.01 -11.42
N LEU A 249 5.43 -23.34 -11.03
CA LEU A 249 4.61 -23.74 -9.89
C LEU A 249 4.10 -25.18 -10.04
N VAL A 250 3.63 -25.54 -11.23
CA VAL A 250 3.14 -26.91 -11.52
C VAL A 250 4.27 -27.94 -11.39
N LYS A 251 5.47 -27.62 -11.87
CA LYS A 251 6.65 -28.49 -11.71
C LYS A 251 6.97 -28.72 -10.23
N VAL A 252 7.04 -27.66 -9.44
CA VAL A 252 7.32 -27.74 -7.99
C VAL A 252 6.22 -28.49 -7.24
N LEU A 253 4.95 -28.29 -7.59
CA LEU A 253 3.84 -29.05 -7.00
C LEU A 253 3.91 -30.55 -7.30
N LYS A 254 4.31 -30.93 -8.52
CA LYS A 254 4.46 -32.34 -8.92
C LYS A 254 5.66 -33.03 -8.26
N SER A 255 6.77 -32.33 -8.09
CA SER A 255 7.96 -32.85 -7.43
C SER A 255 7.85 -32.90 -5.90
N GLY A 256 6.86 -32.25 -5.30
CA GLY A 256 6.76 -32.07 -3.85
C GLY A 256 7.84 -31.16 -3.24
N GLY A 257 8.68 -30.56 -4.09
CA GLY A 257 9.81 -29.71 -3.70
C GLY A 257 9.42 -28.30 -3.26
N GLU A 258 10.43 -27.51 -2.96
CA GLU A 258 10.31 -26.07 -2.65
C GLU A 258 10.97 -25.26 -3.77
N PHE A 259 10.66 -23.95 -3.85
CA PHE A 259 11.41 -23.04 -4.72
C PHE A 259 12.78 -22.79 -4.09
N THR A 260 13.77 -23.60 -4.43
CA THR A 260 15.12 -23.53 -3.87
C THR A 260 15.96 -22.38 -4.43
N ASP A 261 15.64 -21.88 -5.62
CA ASP A 261 16.48 -20.94 -6.35
C ASP A 261 16.23 -19.45 -6.03
N TYR A 262 15.35 -19.13 -5.07
CA TYR A 262 15.01 -17.75 -4.77
C TYR A 262 15.08 -17.39 -3.29
N GLU A 263 16.13 -17.80 -2.59
CA GLU A 263 16.55 -17.03 -1.42
C GLU A 263 17.28 -15.76 -1.88
N ASN A 264 16.50 -14.93 -2.57
CA ASN A 264 16.91 -13.62 -2.99
C ASN A 264 17.32 -12.83 -1.75
N GLU A 265 18.44 -12.14 -1.83
CA GLU A 265 18.94 -11.21 -0.80
C GLU A 265 17.84 -10.26 -0.26
N VAL A 266 16.87 -9.92 -1.10
CA VAL A 266 15.69 -9.11 -0.71
C VAL A 266 14.81 -9.86 0.29
N MET A 267 14.58 -11.16 0.10
CA MET A 267 13.76 -11.97 1.00
C MET A 267 14.49 -12.24 2.33
N LYS A 268 15.80 -12.50 2.28
CA LYS A 268 16.64 -12.62 3.50
C LYS A 268 16.55 -11.34 4.34
N LYS A 269 16.71 -10.18 3.71
CA LYS A 269 16.56 -8.88 4.38
C LYS A 269 15.15 -8.66 4.93
N ALA A 270 14.12 -9.01 4.18
CA ALA A 270 12.74 -8.88 4.64
C ALA A 270 12.43 -9.79 5.84
N ARG A 271 12.97 -11.01 5.87
CA ARG A 271 12.88 -11.93 7.02
C ARG A 271 13.64 -11.40 8.23
N ALA A 272 14.87 -10.91 8.03
CA ALA A 272 15.66 -10.27 9.10
C ALA A 272 14.92 -9.05 9.67
N THR A 273 14.40 -8.16 8.84
CA THR A 273 13.59 -7.01 9.28
C THR A 273 12.34 -7.47 10.06
N ARG A 274 11.70 -8.58 9.69
CA ARG A 274 10.56 -9.12 10.43
C ARG A 274 10.96 -9.60 11.83
N VAL A 275 12.13 -10.24 11.97
CA VAL A 275 12.66 -10.67 13.28
C VAL A 275 12.90 -9.43 14.13
N GLU A 276 13.57 -8.41 13.61
CA GLU A 276 13.82 -7.15 14.32
C GLU A 276 12.52 -6.45 14.76
N ILE A 277 11.52 -6.37 13.88
CA ILE A 277 10.19 -5.80 14.21
C ILE A 277 9.53 -6.59 15.34
N ARG A 278 9.59 -7.92 15.33
CA ARG A 278 9.04 -8.73 16.41
C ARG A 278 9.75 -8.52 17.72
N GLN A 279 11.08 -8.38 17.70
CA GLN A 279 11.86 -8.06 18.90
C GLN A 279 11.48 -6.68 19.44
N ASN A 280 11.48 -5.65 18.59
CA ASN A 280 11.09 -4.30 19.00
C ASN A 280 9.62 -4.25 19.51
N ALA A 281 8.75 -5.09 18.98
CA ALA A 281 7.37 -5.21 19.47
C ALA A 281 7.31 -5.88 20.84
N ALA A 282 8.10 -6.94 21.07
CA ALA A 282 8.18 -7.60 22.36
C ALA A 282 8.72 -6.66 23.44
N ASP A 283 9.78 -5.89 23.11
CA ASP A 283 10.35 -4.90 24.01
C ASP A 283 9.34 -3.81 24.37
N TYR A 284 8.60 -3.29 23.39
CA TYR A 284 7.57 -2.27 23.62
C TYR A 284 6.37 -2.80 24.39
N VAL A 285 5.91 -4.02 24.11
CA VAL A 285 4.85 -4.70 24.87
C VAL A 285 5.28 -4.88 26.34
N LYS A 286 6.54 -5.25 26.58
CA LYS A 286 7.07 -5.35 27.93
C LYS A 286 7.08 -4.00 28.63
N GLU A 287 7.60 -2.95 28.01
CA GLU A 287 7.60 -1.57 28.53
C GLU A 287 6.19 -1.12 28.95
N LEU A 288 5.19 -1.35 28.08
CA LEU A 288 3.80 -1.02 28.37
C LEU A 288 3.23 -1.80 29.55
N ARG A 289 3.56 -3.10 29.70
CA ARG A 289 3.11 -3.92 30.84
C ARG A 289 3.78 -3.54 32.14
N ASP A 290 5.07 -3.21 32.09
CA ASP A 290 5.87 -2.81 33.24
C ASP A 290 5.42 -1.44 33.82
N SER A 291 4.67 -0.63 33.04
CA SER A 291 4.08 0.63 33.52
C SER A 291 3.03 0.43 34.61
N GLY A 292 2.41 -0.76 34.66
CA GLY A 292 1.28 -1.06 35.56
C GLY A 292 -0.01 -0.32 35.25
N ASN A 293 -0.05 0.53 34.21
CA ASN A 293 -1.24 1.25 33.82
C ASN A 293 -2.21 0.31 33.07
N PRO A 294 -3.49 0.22 33.48
CA PRO A 294 -4.46 -0.66 32.80
C PRO A 294 -4.65 -0.39 31.31
N ASP A 295 -4.55 0.86 30.88
CA ASP A 295 -4.69 1.22 29.45
C ASP A 295 -3.44 0.83 28.65
N ASP A 296 -2.25 0.91 29.26
CA ASP A 296 -1.01 0.43 28.65
C ASP A 296 -1.02 -1.09 28.52
N ILE A 297 -1.49 -1.81 29.53
CA ILE A 297 -1.64 -3.26 29.47
C ILE A 297 -2.60 -3.69 28.35
N LYS A 298 -3.75 -3.02 28.21
CA LYS A 298 -4.68 -3.26 27.09
C LYS A 298 -4.03 -3.00 25.74
N LEU A 299 -3.30 -1.88 25.62
CA LEU A 299 -2.57 -1.54 24.38
C LEU A 299 -1.50 -2.60 24.06
N ALA A 300 -0.78 -3.06 25.07
CA ALA A 300 0.23 -4.12 24.93
C ALA A 300 -0.40 -5.41 24.37
N ASP A 301 -1.55 -5.84 24.90
CA ASP A 301 -2.23 -7.05 24.45
C ASP A 301 -2.73 -6.94 23.01
N LEU A 302 -3.29 -5.79 22.62
CA LEU A 302 -3.71 -5.53 21.23
C LEU A 302 -2.52 -5.53 20.25
N ILE A 303 -1.40 -4.94 20.65
CA ILE A 303 -0.17 -4.95 19.81
C ILE A 303 0.36 -6.37 19.69
N ALA A 304 0.43 -7.13 20.79
CA ALA A 304 0.90 -8.51 20.78
C ALA A 304 0.03 -9.40 19.88
N GLU A 305 -1.29 -9.29 19.96
CA GLU A 305 -2.23 -9.99 19.10
C GLU A 305 -2.00 -9.69 17.63
N LYS A 306 -1.89 -8.40 17.26
CA LYS A 306 -1.63 -8.00 15.88
C LYS A 306 -0.29 -8.49 15.36
N MET A 307 0.76 -8.45 16.18
CA MET A 307 2.09 -8.93 15.79
C MET A 307 2.12 -10.45 15.59
N ASN A 308 1.36 -11.22 16.37
CA ASN A 308 1.21 -12.66 16.19
C ASN A 308 0.44 -13.02 14.92
N ASN A 309 -0.54 -12.20 14.57
CA ASN A 309 -1.39 -12.38 13.37
C ASN A 309 -0.78 -11.82 12.07
N LEU A 310 0.45 -11.30 12.09
CA LEU A 310 1.10 -10.81 10.88
C LEU A 310 1.31 -11.93 9.85
N PRO A 311 1.03 -11.66 8.56
CA PRO A 311 1.23 -12.64 7.50
C PRO A 311 2.70 -13.05 7.41
N PRO A 312 3.00 -14.29 6.95
CA PRO A 312 4.36 -14.74 6.77
C PRO A 312 5.13 -13.87 5.77
N VAL A 313 6.44 -13.81 5.94
CA VAL A 313 7.33 -13.15 4.98
C VAL A 313 7.64 -14.16 3.87
N GLU A 314 6.94 -14.04 2.77
CA GLU A 314 7.04 -14.95 1.63
C GLU A 314 7.06 -14.19 0.30
N SER A 315 7.75 -14.74 -0.70
CA SER A 315 7.71 -14.24 -2.07
C SER A 315 6.33 -14.49 -2.70
N ALA A 316 6.08 -13.88 -3.85
CA ALA A 316 4.84 -14.13 -4.58
C ALA A 316 4.69 -15.60 -5.05
N GLN A 317 5.81 -16.26 -5.33
CA GLN A 317 5.83 -17.67 -5.72
C GLN A 317 5.58 -18.59 -4.52
N GLU A 318 6.24 -18.35 -3.39
CA GLU A 318 6.00 -19.08 -2.15
C GLU A 318 4.54 -18.97 -1.69
N GLU A 319 3.94 -17.77 -1.76
CA GLU A 319 2.52 -17.60 -1.44
C GLU A 319 1.61 -18.41 -2.38
N ARG A 320 1.90 -18.39 -3.68
CA ARG A 320 1.13 -19.17 -4.66
C ARG A 320 1.25 -20.67 -4.38
N LEU A 321 2.45 -21.16 -4.10
CA LEU A 321 2.70 -22.55 -3.74
C LEU A 321 1.93 -22.94 -2.48
N ARG A 322 2.02 -22.15 -1.44
CA ARG A 322 1.28 -22.37 -0.19
C ARG A 322 -0.24 -22.43 -0.44
N LYS A 323 -0.79 -21.43 -1.14
CA LYS A 323 -2.23 -21.40 -1.48
C LYS A 323 -2.66 -22.61 -2.31
N ALA A 324 -1.84 -23.04 -3.26
CA ALA A 324 -2.12 -24.22 -4.07
C ALA A 324 -2.10 -25.51 -3.24
N ARG A 325 -1.09 -25.68 -2.36
CA ARG A 325 -1.01 -26.80 -1.41
C ARG A 325 -2.20 -26.84 -0.47
N ASP A 326 -2.58 -25.69 0.11
CA ASP A 326 -3.75 -25.59 0.99
C ASP A 326 -5.04 -25.96 0.25
N LYS A 327 -5.22 -25.54 -1.00
CA LYS A 327 -6.38 -25.90 -1.82
C LYS A 327 -6.44 -27.41 -2.08
N ILE A 328 -5.30 -28.03 -2.37
CA ILE A 328 -5.19 -29.50 -2.57
C ILE A 328 -5.52 -30.21 -1.26
N ARG A 329 -4.94 -29.78 -0.15
CA ARG A 329 -5.21 -30.34 1.19
C ARG A 329 -6.69 -30.29 1.56
N ARG A 330 -7.32 -29.13 1.36
CA ARG A 330 -8.78 -28.95 1.63
C ARG A 330 -9.65 -29.86 0.75
N LYS A 331 -9.28 -30.02 -0.55
CA LYS A 331 -9.98 -30.95 -1.44
C LYS A 331 -9.84 -32.40 -0.97
N ARG A 332 -8.62 -32.83 -0.57
CA ARG A 332 -8.39 -34.16 -0.02
C ARG A 332 -9.22 -34.42 1.24
N GLN A 333 -9.21 -33.46 2.20
CA GLN A 333 -9.99 -33.57 3.44
C GLN A 333 -11.49 -33.69 3.16
N LYS A 334 -12.05 -32.86 2.26
CA LYS A 334 -13.47 -32.95 1.87
C LYS A 334 -13.80 -34.30 1.23
N ARG A 335 -12.91 -34.81 0.38
CA ARG A 335 -13.09 -36.14 -0.26
C ARG A 335 -13.09 -37.26 0.78
N THR A 336 -12.10 -37.26 1.67
CA THR A 336 -12.02 -38.24 2.75
C THR A 336 -13.22 -38.18 3.70
N ALA A 337 -13.70 -36.98 4.03
CA ALA A 337 -14.91 -36.81 4.85
C ALA A 337 -16.18 -37.35 4.15
N ALA A 338 -16.32 -37.09 2.83
CA ALA A 338 -17.41 -37.59 2.02
C ALA A 338 -17.37 -39.12 1.89
N GLU A 339 -16.16 -39.69 1.72
CA GLU A 339 -15.97 -41.17 1.68
C GLU A 339 -16.35 -41.82 3.02
N LYS A 340 -15.93 -41.20 4.15
CA LYS A 340 -16.31 -41.69 5.48
C LYS A 340 -17.82 -41.59 5.70
N ALA A 341 -18.47 -40.49 5.34
CA ALA A 341 -19.91 -40.30 5.48
C ALA A 341 -20.69 -41.34 4.63
N ARG A 342 -20.25 -41.62 3.40
CA ARG A 342 -20.83 -42.65 2.53
C ARG A 342 -20.66 -44.04 3.15
N ALA A 343 -19.51 -44.36 3.73
CA ALA A 343 -19.26 -45.65 4.38
C ALA A 343 -20.14 -45.83 5.63
N GLU A 344 -20.33 -44.77 6.43
CA GLU A 344 -21.21 -44.81 7.59
C GLU A 344 -22.70 -45.00 7.19
N ALA A 345 -23.15 -44.25 6.18
CA ALA A 345 -24.50 -44.38 5.63
C ALA A 345 -24.76 -45.81 5.09
N ALA A 346 -23.77 -46.41 4.41
CA ALA A 346 -23.88 -47.79 3.94
C ALA A 346 -23.96 -48.79 5.08
N LYS A 347 -23.17 -48.64 6.15
CA LYS A 347 -23.23 -49.47 7.34
C LYS A 347 -24.60 -49.35 8.03
N GLU A 348 -25.13 -48.14 8.11
CA GLU A 348 -26.44 -47.93 8.72
C GLU A 348 -27.56 -48.54 7.88
N ALA A 349 -27.50 -48.44 6.56
CA ALA A 349 -28.46 -49.10 5.66
C ALA A 349 -28.45 -50.64 5.83
N ILE A 350 -27.27 -51.26 5.96
CA ILE A 350 -27.13 -52.66 6.21
C ILE A 350 -27.73 -53.04 7.58
N ARG A 351 -27.49 -52.23 8.62
CA ARG A 351 -28.10 -52.46 9.97
C ARG A 351 -29.63 -52.40 9.92
N ARG A 352 -30.18 -51.39 9.24
CA ARG A 352 -31.66 -51.24 9.05
C ARG A 352 -32.25 -52.43 8.31
N ARG A 353 -31.58 -52.90 7.26
CA ARG A 353 -32.01 -54.07 6.48
C ARG A 353 -32.04 -55.37 7.34
N LYS A 354 -30.94 -55.61 8.09
CA LYS A 354 -30.85 -56.77 9.01
C LYS A 354 -31.93 -56.71 10.11
N LYS A 355 -32.23 -55.54 10.65
CA LYS A 355 -33.27 -55.32 11.66
C LYS A 355 -34.66 -55.64 11.09
N ALA A 356 -34.95 -55.16 9.89
CA ALA A 356 -36.21 -55.42 9.19
C ALA A 356 -36.39 -56.90 8.87
N GLU A 357 -35.32 -57.60 8.44
CA GLU A 357 -35.33 -59.06 8.22
C GLU A 357 -35.60 -59.85 9.52
N GLN A 358 -35.03 -59.41 10.66
CA GLN A 358 -35.27 -60.03 11.95
C GLN A 358 -36.69 -59.79 12.45
N GLU A 359 -37.25 -58.61 12.26
CA GLU A 359 -38.66 -58.31 12.63
C GLU A 359 -39.66 -59.03 11.73
N GLY A 360 -39.34 -59.18 10.43
CA GLY A 360 -40.14 -60.03 9.52
C GLY A 360 -40.20 -61.51 9.93
N ARG A 361 -39.04 -62.07 10.34
CA ARG A 361 -39.00 -63.48 10.84
C ARG A 361 -39.73 -63.70 12.16
N LYS A 362 -39.87 -62.66 13.01
CA LYS A 362 -40.66 -62.77 14.25
C LYS A 362 -42.18 -62.70 14.05
N ARG A 363 -42.67 -62.19 12.92
CA ARG A 363 -44.09 -62.12 12.56
C ARG A 363 -44.65 -63.42 11.94
N PHE A 364 -43.74 -64.30 11.51
CA PHE A 364 -44.13 -65.63 10.93
C PHE A 364 -43.86 -66.82 11.85
N ARG A 365 -43.60 -66.57 13.12
CA ARG A 365 -43.68 -67.56 14.23
C ARG A 365 -44.81 -67.16 15.16
#